data_f52c7c1c8df0db99fee874e1b731db67
#
_entry.id   f52c7c1c8df0db99fee874e1b731db67
#
_cell.length_a   1.000
_cell.length_b   1.000
_cell.length_c   1.000
_cell.angle_alpha   90.00
_cell.angle_beta   90.00
_cell.angle_gamma   90.00
#
_symmetry.space_group_name_H-M   'P 1'
#
loop_
_entity.id
_entity.type
_entity.pdbx_description
1 polymer ?
#
loop_
_entity_poly.entity_id
_entity_poly.type
_entity_poly.pdbx_seq_one_letter_code
_entity_poly.pdbx_strand_id
1 'polypeptide(L)'
;KAKSNRSSPKATIPKYNKTIFLTLTDPEQKESLIIIDNKNKKLKLEKIKNVKNSYIRNFCLSIIQKRLTSTLQDKKTPLIDAFIWNSDLTSENEFYSYGAFLKEKEIKKGIDFLLAELERVKQNGFLPKELEIEKKDTISFYEQSIKSEKTEESDSLVAEYTRNFLENEFVSGPKEEYKIAKQLLPTITVSDLNNHFLNWFKYDDRIVSILLPEKIKDVISEKEFINIEKKVKKYKLSQFKSLYKDELLIKDNLPGSKIIFTKKYPSINTHEFRLENGIKVFLKPTKNKEKSFAFEA
;
A
#
# COMPACT_ATOMS: atom_id res chain seq x y z
N LYS A 1 9.59 13.66 -33.28
CA LYS A 1 8.53 12.65 -33.04
C LYS A 1 7.81 12.42 -34.36
N ALA A 2 7.88 11.21 -34.96
CA ALA A 2 7.05 10.84 -36.10
C ALA A 2 5.57 10.90 -35.64
N LYS A 3 4.77 11.75 -36.26
CA LYS A 3 3.32 11.78 -36.02
C LYS A 3 2.73 10.48 -36.57
N SER A 4 2.39 9.56 -35.67
CA SER A 4 1.58 8.41 -36.05
C SER A 4 0.15 8.89 -36.33
N ASN A 5 -0.32 8.65 -37.57
CA ASN A 5 -1.72 8.89 -37.93
C ASN A 5 -2.69 7.79 -37.39
N ARG A 6 -2.20 6.88 -36.53
CA ARG A 6 -3.04 5.87 -35.90
C ARG A 6 -3.71 6.46 -34.65
N SER A 7 -5.01 6.61 -34.70
CA SER A 7 -5.80 6.82 -33.48
C SER A 7 -5.78 5.52 -32.66
N SER A 8 -5.23 5.57 -31.46
CA SER A 8 -5.36 4.44 -30.53
C SER A 8 -6.83 4.31 -30.13
N PRO A 9 -7.49 3.16 -30.37
CA PRO A 9 -8.86 2.97 -29.94
C PRO A 9 -8.94 3.07 -28.42
N LYS A 10 -9.84 3.93 -27.92
CA LYS A 10 -10.10 4.03 -26.48
C LYS A 10 -11.04 2.92 -26.08
N ALA A 11 -10.54 1.97 -25.29
CA ALA A 11 -11.38 0.96 -24.70
C ALA A 11 -12.27 1.61 -23.60
N THR A 12 -13.57 1.64 -23.84
CA THR A 12 -14.55 2.07 -22.83
C THR A 12 -15.10 0.85 -22.10
N ILE A 13 -15.05 0.88 -20.77
CA ILE A 13 -15.66 -0.16 -19.95
C ILE A 13 -17.07 0.29 -19.58
N PRO A 14 -18.11 -0.51 -19.92
CA PRO A 14 -19.48 -0.12 -19.62
C PRO A 14 -19.71 0.03 -18.10
N LYS A 15 -20.63 0.90 -17.73
CA LYS A 15 -21.13 0.98 -16.35
C LYS A 15 -22.23 -0.06 -16.19
N TYR A 16 -22.12 -0.87 -15.14
CA TYR A 16 -23.13 -1.89 -14.85
C TYR A 16 -24.19 -1.41 -13.87
N ASN A 17 -23.92 -0.35 -13.11
CA ASN A 17 -24.80 0.21 -12.07
C ASN A 17 -25.28 -0.83 -11.05
N LYS A 18 -24.54 -1.90 -10.90
CA LYS A 18 -24.78 -2.99 -9.95
C LYS A 18 -23.46 -3.64 -9.53
N THR A 19 -23.51 -4.40 -8.45
CA THR A 19 -22.42 -5.31 -8.10
C THR A 19 -22.46 -6.53 -9.02
N ILE A 20 -21.32 -6.89 -9.60
CA ILE A 20 -21.11 -8.19 -10.25
C ILE A 20 -20.50 -9.09 -9.19
N PHE A 21 -21.15 -10.21 -8.91
CA PHE A 21 -20.71 -11.16 -7.91
C PHE A 21 -20.24 -12.45 -8.58
N LEU A 22 -19.02 -12.87 -8.28
CA LEU A 22 -18.39 -14.06 -8.83
C LEU A 22 -17.89 -14.94 -7.70
N THR A 23 -18.20 -16.23 -7.78
CA THR A 23 -17.58 -17.25 -6.91
C THR A 23 -16.89 -18.27 -7.78
N LEU A 24 -15.63 -18.50 -7.51
CA LEU A 24 -14.77 -19.45 -8.21
C LEU A 24 -14.21 -20.44 -7.21
N THR A 25 -14.13 -21.70 -7.62
CA THR A 25 -13.44 -22.75 -6.86
C THR A 25 -12.32 -23.32 -7.70
N ASP A 26 -11.21 -23.64 -7.05
CA ASP A 26 -10.02 -24.17 -7.73
C ASP A 26 -9.35 -25.21 -6.82
N PRO A 27 -8.97 -26.41 -7.34
CA PRO A 27 -8.30 -27.45 -6.55
C PRO A 27 -6.88 -27.04 -6.09
N GLU A 28 -6.21 -26.12 -6.79
CA GLU A 28 -4.90 -25.60 -6.40
C GLU A 28 -4.98 -24.44 -5.41
N GLN A 29 -6.16 -23.82 -5.27
CA GLN A 29 -6.37 -22.75 -4.29
C GLN A 29 -6.29 -23.30 -2.87
N LYS A 30 -5.38 -22.74 -2.06
CA LYS A 30 -5.13 -23.19 -0.68
C LYS A 30 -5.93 -22.43 0.36
N GLU A 31 -6.18 -21.16 0.11
CA GLU A 31 -6.82 -20.22 1.04
C GLU A 31 -8.02 -19.56 0.41
N SER A 32 -9.02 -19.25 1.23
CA SER A 32 -10.20 -18.50 0.77
C SER A 32 -9.83 -17.04 0.61
N LEU A 33 -10.13 -16.46 -0.55
CA LEU A 33 -9.78 -15.09 -0.89
C LEU A 33 -11.03 -14.33 -1.33
N ILE A 34 -11.22 -13.11 -0.81
CA ILE A 34 -12.19 -12.16 -1.34
C ILE A 34 -11.44 -10.96 -1.93
N ILE A 35 -11.86 -10.51 -3.11
CA ILE A 35 -11.41 -9.26 -3.74
C ILE A 35 -12.64 -8.46 -4.14
N ILE A 36 -12.60 -7.16 -3.86
CA ILE A 36 -13.63 -6.21 -4.26
C ILE A 36 -12.96 -5.10 -5.07
N ASP A 37 -13.34 -5.01 -6.34
CA ASP A 37 -12.78 -4.10 -7.32
C ASP A 37 -13.76 -2.97 -7.62
N ASN A 38 -13.44 -1.74 -7.22
CA ASN A 38 -14.19 -0.55 -7.57
C ASN A 38 -13.58 0.12 -8.81
N LYS A 39 -14.36 0.18 -9.89
CA LYS A 39 -13.93 0.84 -11.12
C LYS A 39 -13.98 2.35 -11.00
N ASN A 40 -12.92 3.00 -11.40
CA ASN A 40 -12.77 4.45 -11.40
C ASN A 40 -12.13 4.96 -12.70
N LYS A 41 -12.24 6.25 -12.94
CA LYS A 41 -11.51 6.90 -14.02
C LYS A 41 -10.04 6.99 -13.63
N LYS A 42 -9.14 6.60 -14.55
CA LYS A 42 -7.70 6.65 -14.32
C LYS A 42 -7.22 8.08 -14.06
N LEU A 43 -6.39 8.25 -13.05
CA LEU A 43 -5.71 9.50 -12.75
C LEU A 43 -4.50 9.66 -13.68
N LYS A 44 -4.56 10.64 -14.60
CA LYS A 44 -3.47 10.94 -15.54
C LYS A 44 -2.53 11.99 -14.96
N LEU A 45 -1.23 11.68 -14.90
CA LEU A 45 -0.22 12.56 -14.30
C LEU A 45 0.39 13.56 -15.29
N GLU A 46 -0.46 14.19 -16.10
CA GLU A 46 -0.07 15.19 -17.11
C GLU A 46 0.02 16.61 -16.56
N LYS A 47 -0.49 16.86 -15.35
CA LYS A 47 -0.60 18.20 -14.74
C LYS A 47 -0.22 18.16 -13.27
N ILE A 48 0.40 19.22 -12.76
CA ILE A 48 0.78 19.35 -11.34
C ILE A 48 -0.40 19.12 -10.37
N LYS A 49 -1.60 19.60 -10.73
CA LYS A 49 -2.81 19.31 -9.94
C LYS A 49 -3.05 17.81 -9.77
N ASN A 50 -2.77 17.03 -10.80
CA ASN A 50 -2.95 15.59 -10.76
C ASN A 50 -1.87 14.90 -9.92
N VAL A 51 -0.66 15.47 -9.84
CA VAL A 51 0.39 15.02 -8.91
C VAL A 51 -0.09 15.17 -7.45
N LYS A 52 -0.73 16.31 -7.10
CA LYS A 52 -1.36 16.43 -5.77
C LYS A 52 -2.39 15.32 -5.53
N ASN A 53 -3.25 15.05 -6.51
CA ASN A 53 -4.26 14.00 -6.40
C ASN A 53 -3.64 12.60 -6.27
N SER A 54 -2.49 12.34 -6.90
CA SER A 54 -1.77 11.06 -6.72
C SER A 54 -1.24 10.89 -5.30
N TYR A 55 -0.70 11.94 -4.68
CA TYR A 55 -0.33 11.89 -3.26
C TYR A 55 -1.54 11.60 -2.37
N ILE A 56 -2.66 12.30 -2.59
CA ILE A 56 -3.90 12.07 -1.83
C ILE A 56 -4.34 10.61 -1.96
N ARG A 57 -4.37 10.07 -3.19
CA ARG A 57 -4.69 8.66 -3.46
C ARG A 57 -3.76 7.72 -2.70
N ASN A 58 -2.45 7.91 -2.87
CA ASN A 58 -1.45 7.03 -2.29
C ASN A 58 -1.49 7.07 -0.75
N PHE A 59 -1.73 8.23 -0.14
CA PHE A 59 -1.91 8.37 1.31
C PHE A 59 -3.14 7.64 1.81
N CYS A 60 -4.28 7.78 1.11
CA CYS A 60 -5.48 7.01 1.46
C CYS A 60 -5.20 5.51 1.48
N LEU A 61 -4.60 4.98 0.41
CA LEU A 61 -4.31 3.56 0.29
C LEU A 61 -3.29 3.10 1.34
N SER A 62 -2.21 3.85 1.53
CA SER A 62 -1.17 3.54 2.53
C SER A 62 -1.74 3.51 3.95
N ILE A 63 -2.51 4.50 4.34
CA ILE A 63 -3.11 4.56 5.68
C ILE A 63 -4.09 3.40 5.89
N ILE A 64 -4.96 3.12 4.92
CA ILE A 64 -5.88 1.98 5.01
C ILE A 64 -5.10 0.66 5.10
N GLN A 65 -4.06 0.47 4.29
CA GLN A 65 -3.20 -0.71 4.35
C GLN A 65 -2.55 -0.87 5.73
N LYS A 66 -1.99 0.22 6.30
CA LYS A 66 -1.40 0.20 7.64
C LYS A 66 -2.44 -0.17 8.71
N ARG A 67 -3.67 0.34 8.60
CA ARG A 67 -4.78 -0.02 9.50
C ARG A 67 -5.14 -1.50 9.37
N LEU A 68 -5.33 -2.02 8.15
CA LEU A 68 -5.62 -3.43 7.90
C LEU A 68 -4.52 -4.33 8.47
N THR A 69 -3.26 -4.02 8.16
CA THR A 69 -2.10 -4.77 8.66
C THR A 69 -2.06 -4.81 10.19
N SER A 70 -2.42 -3.71 10.87
CA SER A 70 -2.46 -3.68 12.33
C SER A 70 -3.50 -4.62 12.92
N THR A 71 -4.62 -4.85 12.22
CA THR A 71 -5.65 -5.79 12.69
C THR A 71 -5.19 -7.25 12.65
N LEU A 72 -4.21 -7.56 11.80
CA LEU A 72 -3.66 -8.91 11.68
C LEU A 72 -2.81 -9.31 12.90
N GLN A 73 -2.39 -8.35 13.72
CA GLN A 73 -1.65 -8.61 14.97
C GLN A 73 -2.57 -9.20 16.06
N ASP A 74 -3.88 -9.02 15.96
CA ASP A 74 -4.82 -9.65 16.89
C ASP A 74 -5.04 -11.12 16.46
N LYS A 75 -4.66 -12.06 17.34
CA LYS A 75 -4.87 -13.51 17.13
C LYS A 75 -6.34 -13.89 16.89
N LYS A 76 -7.28 -13.04 17.31
CA LYS A 76 -8.73 -13.27 17.14
C LYS A 76 -9.25 -12.76 15.78
N THR A 77 -8.42 -12.08 14.97
CA THR A 77 -8.84 -11.64 13.64
C THR A 77 -9.29 -12.84 12.81
N PRO A 78 -10.39 -12.75 12.05
CA PRO A 78 -10.83 -13.79 11.12
C PRO A 78 -10.06 -13.79 9.79
N LEU A 79 -9.08 -12.88 9.66
CA LEU A 79 -8.26 -12.72 8.46
C LEU A 79 -6.91 -13.44 8.63
N ILE A 80 -6.36 -13.93 7.52
CA ILE A 80 -4.97 -14.40 7.40
C ILE A 80 -4.12 -13.22 6.93
N ASP A 81 -4.59 -12.50 5.91
CA ASP A 81 -3.98 -11.30 5.37
C ASP A 81 -5.06 -10.37 4.81
N ALA A 82 -4.73 -9.07 4.64
CA ALA A 82 -5.61 -8.08 4.05
C ALA A 82 -4.82 -7.03 3.28
N PHE A 83 -5.40 -6.58 2.18
CA PHE A 83 -4.71 -5.69 1.25
C PHE A 83 -5.63 -4.68 0.60
N ILE A 84 -5.04 -3.57 0.16
CA ILE A 84 -5.67 -2.55 -0.67
C ILE A 84 -4.63 -1.97 -1.63
N TRP A 85 -5.00 -1.83 -2.91
CA TRP A 85 -4.16 -1.18 -3.92
C TRP A 85 -5.01 -0.53 -5.02
N ASN A 86 -4.36 0.16 -5.93
CA ASN A 86 -4.96 0.51 -7.21
C ASN A 86 -4.14 -0.10 -8.35
N SER A 87 -4.81 -0.41 -9.45
CA SER A 87 -4.19 -0.92 -10.67
C SER A 87 -4.88 -0.36 -11.91
N ASP A 88 -4.10 -0.17 -12.95
CA ASP A 88 -4.63 0.22 -14.25
C ASP A 88 -5.38 -0.94 -14.90
N LEU A 89 -6.56 -0.63 -15.45
CA LEU A 89 -7.35 -1.59 -16.21
C LEU A 89 -7.26 -1.30 -17.70
N THR A 90 -7.33 -0.02 -18.06
CA THR A 90 -7.17 0.48 -19.42
C THR A 90 -6.48 1.84 -19.38
N SER A 91 -6.21 2.44 -20.54
CA SER A 91 -5.70 3.81 -20.60
C SER A 91 -6.62 4.87 -19.95
N GLU A 92 -7.90 4.56 -19.74
CA GLU A 92 -8.89 5.50 -19.21
C GLU A 92 -9.47 5.08 -17.85
N ASN A 93 -9.26 3.85 -17.40
CA ASN A 93 -9.86 3.31 -16.19
C ASN A 93 -8.82 2.61 -15.29
N GLU A 94 -9.03 2.73 -14.00
CA GLU A 94 -8.29 2.04 -12.94
C GLU A 94 -9.26 1.35 -11.98
N PHE A 95 -8.79 0.31 -11.30
CA PHE A 95 -9.47 -0.29 -10.16
C PHE A 95 -8.83 0.16 -8.86
N TYR A 96 -9.67 0.39 -7.86
CA TYR A 96 -9.31 0.33 -6.46
C TYR A 96 -9.76 -1.02 -5.92
N SER A 97 -8.79 -1.86 -5.63
CA SER A 97 -9.01 -3.23 -5.19
C SER A 97 -8.70 -3.35 -3.70
N TYR A 98 -9.59 -3.96 -2.97
CA TYR A 98 -9.34 -4.34 -1.57
C TYR A 98 -9.86 -5.76 -1.32
N GLY A 99 -9.18 -6.46 -0.44
CA GLY A 99 -9.50 -7.84 -0.21
C GLY A 99 -8.80 -8.42 1.01
N ALA A 100 -9.05 -9.71 1.24
CA ALA A 100 -8.46 -10.43 2.33
C ALA A 100 -8.37 -11.93 2.05
N PHE A 101 -7.33 -12.56 2.56
CA PHE A 101 -7.27 -14.00 2.78
C PHE A 101 -8.00 -14.34 4.08
N LEU A 102 -8.94 -15.27 4.02
CA LEU A 102 -9.91 -15.57 5.07
C LEU A 102 -9.58 -16.90 5.74
N LYS A 103 -9.73 -16.97 7.07
CA LYS A 103 -9.65 -18.24 7.79
C LYS A 103 -10.79 -19.16 7.35
N GLU A 104 -10.48 -20.38 7.01
CA GLU A 104 -11.39 -21.37 6.38
C GLU A 104 -12.75 -21.51 7.10
N LYS A 105 -12.73 -21.56 8.44
CA LYS A 105 -13.95 -21.70 9.25
C LYS A 105 -14.67 -20.38 9.58
N GLU A 106 -14.15 -19.26 9.09
CA GLU A 106 -14.61 -17.91 9.48
C GLU A 106 -14.87 -17.00 8.27
N ILE A 107 -15.12 -17.57 7.09
CA ILE A 107 -15.28 -16.81 5.83
C ILE A 107 -16.27 -15.65 5.98
N LYS A 108 -17.49 -15.91 6.48
CA LYS A 108 -18.53 -14.88 6.65
C LYS A 108 -18.12 -13.81 7.66
N LYS A 109 -17.42 -14.20 8.75
CA LYS A 109 -16.89 -13.26 9.72
C LYS A 109 -15.75 -12.42 9.15
N GLY A 110 -14.88 -13.03 8.32
CA GLY A 110 -13.80 -12.32 7.66
C GLY A 110 -14.31 -11.27 6.68
N ILE A 111 -15.34 -11.57 5.92
CA ILE A 111 -16.01 -10.62 5.04
C ILE A 111 -16.68 -9.49 5.83
N ASP A 112 -17.43 -9.82 6.89
CA ASP A 112 -18.03 -8.83 7.81
C ASP A 112 -16.96 -7.89 8.36
N PHE A 113 -15.83 -8.44 8.83
CA PHE A 113 -14.71 -7.69 9.39
C PHE A 113 -14.05 -6.76 8.35
N LEU A 114 -13.71 -7.29 7.17
CA LEU A 114 -13.11 -6.49 6.08
C LEU A 114 -14.01 -5.31 5.70
N LEU A 115 -15.30 -5.58 5.48
CA LEU A 115 -16.27 -4.53 5.13
C LEU A 115 -16.44 -3.52 6.26
N ALA A 116 -16.40 -3.96 7.53
CA ALA A 116 -16.49 -3.08 8.69
C ALA A 116 -15.29 -2.14 8.79
N GLU A 117 -14.07 -2.58 8.45
CA GLU A 117 -12.90 -1.70 8.46
C GLU A 117 -12.99 -0.59 7.40
N LEU A 118 -13.49 -0.90 6.20
CA LEU A 118 -13.73 0.12 5.16
C LEU A 118 -14.89 1.06 5.53
N GLU A 119 -15.98 0.52 6.11
CA GLU A 119 -17.09 1.34 6.61
C GLU A 119 -16.65 2.24 7.77
N ARG A 120 -15.70 1.79 8.61
CA ARG A 120 -15.06 2.61 9.66
C ARG A 120 -14.36 3.83 9.07
N VAL A 121 -13.62 3.66 7.97
CA VAL A 121 -13.00 4.80 7.25
C VAL A 121 -14.07 5.74 6.72
N LYS A 122 -15.16 5.21 6.17
CA LYS A 122 -16.27 6.01 5.66
C LYS A 122 -16.96 6.85 6.74
N GLN A 123 -17.18 6.26 7.93
CA GLN A 123 -17.87 6.95 9.03
C GLN A 123 -16.98 7.94 9.77
N ASN A 124 -15.71 7.64 9.95
CA ASN A 124 -14.82 8.37 10.86
C ASN A 124 -13.65 9.07 10.15
N GLY A 125 -13.38 8.73 8.89
CA GLY A 125 -12.29 9.32 8.11
C GLY A 125 -10.89 8.93 8.59
N PHE A 126 -9.94 9.77 8.21
CA PHE A 126 -8.52 9.65 8.52
C PHE A 126 -8.13 10.54 9.70
N LEU A 127 -7.03 10.21 10.37
CA LEU A 127 -6.50 11.00 11.49
C LEU A 127 -5.44 12.01 11.00
N PRO A 128 -5.39 13.23 11.58
CA PRO A 128 -4.34 14.19 11.24
C PRO A 128 -2.92 13.63 11.40
N LYS A 129 -2.69 12.83 12.44
CA LYS A 129 -1.38 12.22 12.71
C LYS A 129 -0.96 11.24 11.61
N GLU A 130 -1.90 10.47 11.05
CA GLU A 130 -1.62 9.56 9.94
C GLU A 130 -1.15 10.34 8.71
N LEU A 131 -1.87 11.41 8.35
CA LEU A 131 -1.50 12.26 7.22
C LEU A 131 -0.12 12.91 7.41
N GLU A 132 0.20 13.40 8.61
CA GLU A 132 1.51 13.99 8.91
C GLU A 132 2.65 12.98 8.75
N ILE A 133 2.41 11.72 9.07
CA ILE A 133 3.40 10.66 8.90
C ILE A 133 3.60 10.36 7.41
N GLU A 134 2.52 10.21 6.62
CA GLU A 134 2.63 9.99 5.17
C GLU A 134 3.41 11.13 4.49
N LYS A 135 3.17 12.38 4.88
CA LYS A 135 3.93 13.53 4.37
C LYS A 135 5.42 13.42 4.71
N LYS A 136 5.76 13.08 5.96
CA LYS A 136 7.15 12.91 6.39
C LYS A 136 7.84 11.76 5.68
N ASP A 137 7.17 10.62 5.56
CA ASP A 137 7.67 9.44 4.86
C ASP A 137 7.98 9.78 3.39
N THR A 138 7.09 10.51 2.73
CA THR A 138 7.28 10.96 1.34
C THR A 138 8.48 11.89 1.19
N ILE A 139 8.67 12.86 2.08
CA ILE A 139 9.84 13.72 2.06
C ILE A 139 11.13 12.92 2.28
N SER A 140 11.14 12.02 3.25
CA SER A 140 12.29 11.15 3.53
C SER A 140 12.63 10.25 2.35
N PHE A 141 11.61 9.72 1.65
CA PHE A 141 11.80 8.94 0.43
C PHE A 141 12.54 9.74 -0.65
N TYR A 142 12.09 10.96 -0.96
CA TYR A 142 12.76 11.79 -1.97
C TYR A 142 14.17 12.23 -1.54
N GLU A 143 14.40 12.52 -0.27
CA GLU A 143 15.73 12.80 0.24
C GLU A 143 16.71 11.63 0.06
N GLN A 144 16.23 10.41 0.25
CA GLN A 144 17.02 9.20 -0.01
C GLN A 144 17.23 8.99 -1.52
N SER A 145 16.19 9.18 -2.33
CA SER A 145 16.28 9.05 -3.80
C SER A 145 17.31 10.03 -4.39
N ILE A 146 17.38 11.26 -3.91
CA ILE A 146 18.42 12.22 -4.32
C ILE A 146 19.83 11.72 -3.97
N LYS A 147 20.01 11.10 -2.80
CA LYS A 147 21.31 10.55 -2.40
C LYS A 147 21.73 9.35 -3.23
N SER A 148 20.78 8.56 -3.71
CA SER A 148 21.01 7.36 -4.53
C SER A 148 20.89 7.60 -6.05
N GLU A 149 20.64 8.81 -6.50
CA GLU A 149 20.42 9.16 -7.91
C GLU A 149 21.51 8.60 -8.86
N LYS A 150 22.77 8.62 -8.42
CA LYS A 150 23.91 8.10 -9.21
C LYS A 150 24.01 6.57 -9.26
N THR A 151 23.27 5.88 -8.41
CA THR A 151 23.27 4.43 -8.29
C THR A 151 21.89 3.83 -8.59
N GLU A 152 21.04 4.60 -9.26
CA GLU A 152 19.72 4.15 -9.69
C GLU A 152 19.84 3.02 -10.71
N GLU A 153 19.02 2.01 -10.56
CA GLU A 153 19.02 0.85 -11.45
C GLU A 153 18.36 1.18 -12.79
N SER A 154 18.93 0.64 -13.88
CA SER A 154 18.49 0.96 -15.24
C SER A 154 17.03 0.60 -15.51
N ASP A 155 16.48 -0.42 -14.85
CA ASP A 155 15.08 -0.83 -14.97
C ASP A 155 14.11 0.22 -14.43
N SER A 156 14.46 0.92 -13.32
CA SER A 156 13.69 2.04 -12.78
C SER A 156 13.59 3.18 -13.80
N LEU A 157 14.71 3.53 -14.43
CA LEU A 157 14.74 4.57 -15.49
C LEU A 157 13.93 4.14 -16.71
N VAL A 158 14.06 2.88 -17.14
CA VAL A 158 13.28 2.34 -18.27
C VAL A 158 11.79 2.40 -17.96
N ALA A 159 11.36 2.03 -16.76
CA ALA A 159 9.96 2.10 -16.34
C ALA A 159 9.43 3.55 -16.38
N GLU A 160 10.20 4.53 -15.91
CA GLU A 160 9.85 5.96 -15.96
C GLU A 160 9.69 6.46 -17.41
N TYR A 161 10.67 6.19 -18.27
CA TYR A 161 10.60 6.61 -19.68
C TYR A 161 9.47 5.91 -20.44
N THR A 162 9.17 4.66 -20.10
CA THR A 162 8.04 3.93 -20.69
C THR A 162 6.71 4.59 -20.31
N ARG A 163 6.50 4.96 -19.05
CA ARG A 163 5.30 5.70 -18.61
C ARG A 163 5.22 7.07 -19.30
N ASN A 164 6.33 7.79 -19.40
CA ASN A 164 6.35 9.05 -20.15
C ASN A 164 5.94 8.87 -21.62
N PHE A 165 6.44 7.83 -22.27
CA PHE A 165 6.14 7.56 -23.68
C PHE A 165 4.67 7.15 -23.90
N LEU A 166 4.16 6.26 -23.07
CA LEU A 166 2.81 5.69 -23.20
C LEU A 166 1.71 6.61 -22.65
N GLU A 167 1.98 7.31 -21.56
CA GLU A 167 0.97 7.99 -20.76
C GLU A 167 1.18 9.50 -20.65
N ASN A 168 2.24 10.05 -21.25
CA ASN A 168 2.66 11.45 -21.14
C ASN A 168 2.91 11.90 -19.68
N GLU A 169 3.32 10.99 -18.80
CA GLU A 169 3.75 11.33 -17.45
C GLU A 169 5.01 12.19 -17.47
N PHE A 170 5.20 13.01 -16.44
CA PHE A 170 6.41 13.80 -16.30
C PHE A 170 7.61 12.90 -16.01
N VAL A 171 8.73 13.22 -16.64
CA VAL A 171 10.06 12.74 -16.25
C VAL A 171 10.78 13.91 -15.60
N SER A 172 10.86 13.92 -14.29
CA SER A 172 11.36 15.06 -13.52
C SER A 172 12.66 14.80 -12.77
N GLY A 173 12.92 13.54 -12.47
CA GLY A 173 14.01 13.12 -11.61
C GLY A 173 13.84 13.51 -10.13
N PRO A 174 14.60 12.87 -9.23
CA PRO A 174 14.35 12.93 -7.79
C PRO A 174 14.40 14.35 -7.19
N LYS A 175 15.27 15.23 -7.71
CA LYS A 175 15.42 16.60 -7.20
C LYS A 175 14.22 17.49 -7.49
N GLU A 176 13.66 17.36 -8.70
CA GLU A 176 12.49 18.15 -9.08
C GLU A 176 11.23 17.60 -8.41
N GLU A 177 11.09 16.27 -8.31
CA GLU A 177 10.02 15.62 -7.56
C GLU A 177 10.03 16.03 -6.08
N TYR A 178 11.21 16.13 -5.47
CA TYR A 178 11.34 16.64 -4.09
C TYR A 178 10.82 18.07 -3.94
N LYS A 179 11.16 18.96 -4.89
CA LYS A 179 10.67 20.35 -4.88
C LYS A 179 9.14 20.38 -5.01
N ILE A 180 8.59 19.60 -5.94
CA ILE A 180 7.14 19.48 -6.15
C ILE A 180 6.47 18.96 -4.87
N ALA A 181 7.03 17.91 -4.27
CA ALA A 181 6.52 17.37 -3.01
C ALA A 181 6.51 18.43 -1.89
N LYS A 182 7.60 19.16 -1.70
CA LYS A 182 7.70 20.25 -0.70
C LYS A 182 6.64 21.35 -0.91
N GLN A 183 6.25 21.63 -2.13
CA GLN A 183 5.22 22.62 -2.44
C GLN A 183 3.81 22.07 -2.23
N LEU A 184 3.55 20.82 -2.62
CA LEU A 184 2.21 20.24 -2.64
C LEU A 184 1.80 19.62 -1.31
N LEU A 185 2.69 18.90 -0.62
CA LEU A 185 2.34 18.17 0.60
C LEU A 185 1.75 19.04 1.71
N PRO A 186 2.26 20.26 1.98
CA PRO A 186 1.65 21.15 2.98
C PRO A 186 0.19 21.52 2.67
N THR A 187 -0.20 21.50 1.39
CA THR A 187 -1.56 21.86 0.94
C THR A 187 -2.57 20.72 1.03
N ILE A 188 -2.12 19.50 1.34
CA ILE A 188 -3.00 18.32 1.48
C ILE A 188 -3.57 18.29 2.89
N THR A 189 -4.88 18.12 2.98
CA THR A 189 -5.64 18.09 4.24
C THR A 189 -6.29 16.73 4.46
N VAL A 190 -6.71 16.45 5.68
CA VAL A 190 -7.52 15.26 6.02
C VAL A 190 -8.83 15.24 5.23
N SER A 191 -9.42 16.42 4.99
CA SER A 191 -10.64 16.56 4.18
C SER A 191 -10.41 16.11 2.73
N ASP A 192 -9.22 16.38 2.16
CA ASP A 192 -8.88 15.90 0.81
C ASP A 192 -8.87 14.36 0.76
N LEU A 193 -8.30 13.71 1.79
CA LEU A 193 -8.28 12.25 1.90
C LEU A 193 -9.70 11.69 2.06
N ASN A 194 -10.50 12.26 2.95
CA ASN A 194 -11.87 11.82 3.19
C ASN A 194 -12.71 11.92 1.92
N ASN A 195 -12.63 13.05 1.22
CA ASN A 195 -13.35 13.27 -0.03
C ASN A 195 -12.89 12.30 -1.12
N HIS A 196 -11.59 12.05 -1.23
CA HIS A 196 -11.07 11.08 -2.18
C HIS A 196 -11.61 9.69 -1.91
N PHE A 197 -11.56 9.22 -0.65
CA PHE A 197 -12.10 7.92 -0.27
C PHE A 197 -13.58 7.78 -0.61
N LEU A 198 -14.40 8.75 -0.26
CA LEU A 198 -15.84 8.73 -0.54
C LEU A 198 -16.16 8.74 -2.04
N ASN A 199 -15.28 9.29 -2.88
CA ASN A 199 -15.47 9.32 -4.32
C ASN A 199 -15.25 7.96 -4.98
N TRP A 200 -14.30 7.15 -4.53
CA TRP A 200 -14.03 5.86 -5.14
C TRP A 200 -14.69 4.67 -4.42
N PHE A 201 -14.91 4.78 -3.10
CA PHE A 201 -15.55 3.72 -2.32
C PHE A 201 -17.05 3.70 -2.57
N LYS A 202 -17.49 2.81 -3.47
CA LYS A 202 -18.88 2.69 -3.90
C LYS A 202 -19.38 1.27 -3.68
N TYR A 203 -20.70 1.16 -3.54
CA TYR A 203 -21.40 -0.11 -3.39
C TYR A 203 -22.04 -0.62 -4.68
N ASP A 204 -21.94 0.15 -5.74
CA ASP A 204 -22.41 -0.14 -7.09
C ASP A 204 -21.24 -0.05 -8.09
N ASP A 205 -21.45 -0.54 -9.31
CA ASP A 205 -20.46 -0.54 -10.40
C ASP A 205 -19.10 -1.14 -9.99
N ARG A 206 -19.17 -2.26 -9.25
CA ARG A 206 -17.99 -2.98 -8.72
C ARG A 206 -18.10 -4.48 -8.99
N ILE A 207 -16.99 -5.16 -8.88
CA ILE A 207 -16.87 -6.60 -8.95
C ILE A 207 -16.52 -7.12 -7.56
N VAL A 208 -17.21 -8.16 -7.10
CA VAL A 208 -16.89 -8.94 -5.91
C VAL A 208 -16.53 -10.33 -6.35
N SER A 209 -15.29 -10.72 -6.15
CA SER A 209 -14.77 -12.03 -6.51
C SER A 209 -14.42 -12.80 -5.24
N ILE A 210 -14.93 -14.02 -5.10
CA ILE A 210 -14.58 -14.93 -4.03
C ILE A 210 -13.95 -16.18 -4.66
N LEU A 211 -12.69 -16.44 -4.31
CA LEU A 211 -11.96 -17.63 -4.71
C LEU A 211 -11.86 -18.57 -3.50
N LEU A 212 -12.26 -19.81 -3.70
CA LEU A 212 -12.32 -20.80 -2.62
C LEU A 212 -11.57 -22.08 -3.01
N PRO A 213 -10.92 -22.75 -2.04
CA PRO A 213 -10.52 -24.13 -2.21
C PRO A 213 -11.72 -25.02 -2.59
N GLU A 214 -11.53 -25.96 -3.50
CA GLU A 214 -12.60 -26.85 -3.96
C GLU A 214 -13.27 -27.66 -2.83
N LYS A 215 -12.53 -27.94 -1.76
CA LYS A 215 -13.02 -28.62 -0.55
C LYS A 215 -14.07 -27.82 0.24
N ILE A 216 -14.19 -26.51 0.02
CA ILE A 216 -15.14 -25.64 0.71
C ILE A 216 -16.51 -25.81 0.09
N LYS A 217 -17.44 -26.42 0.85
CA LYS A 217 -18.82 -26.66 0.41
C LYS A 217 -19.78 -25.51 0.75
N ASP A 218 -19.50 -24.77 1.82
CA ASP A 218 -20.32 -23.62 2.25
C ASP A 218 -19.91 -22.37 1.45
N VAL A 219 -20.29 -22.35 0.20
CA VAL A 219 -20.00 -21.26 -0.74
C VAL A 219 -20.91 -20.08 -0.44
N ILE A 220 -20.31 -18.90 -0.23
CA ILE A 220 -21.09 -17.69 0.05
C ILE A 220 -21.83 -17.24 -1.22
N SER A 221 -23.13 -17.03 -1.12
CA SER A 221 -23.97 -16.53 -2.21
C SER A 221 -23.95 -15.00 -2.27
N GLU A 222 -24.29 -14.43 -3.43
CA GLU A 222 -24.48 -12.99 -3.59
C GLU A 222 -25.47 -12.41 -2.55
N LYS A 223 -26.57 -13.11 -2.29
CA LYS A 223 -27.58 -12.71 -1.30
C LYS A 223 -27.00 -12.63 0.11
N GLU A 224 -26.16 -13.59 0.49
CA GLU A 224 -25.50 -13.58 1.81
C GLU A 224 -24.49 -12.45 1.91
N PHE A 225 -23.68 -12.22 0.88
CA PHE A 225 -22.76 -11.08 0.83
C PHE A 225 -23.50 -9.76 0.98
N ILE A 226 -24.58 -9.55 0.23
CA ILE A 226 -25.41 -8.33 0.33
C ILE A 226 -26.01 -8.17 1.73
N ASN A 227 -26.41 -9.26 2.38
CA ASN A 227 -26.93 -9.23 3.74
C ASN A 227 -25.86 -8.83 4.75
N ILE A 228 -24.63 -9.36 4.63
CA ILE A 228 -23.49 -8.94 5.47
C ILE A 228 -23.24 -7.44 5.28
N GLU A 229 -23.19 -6.98 4.04
CA GLU A 229 -22.95 -5.55 3.74
C GLU A 229 -24.04 -4.65 4.32
N LYS A 230 -25.33 -5.02 4.17
CA LYS A 230 -26.44 -4.27 4.77
C LYS A 230 -26.35 -4.20 6.29
N LYS A 231 -25.85 -5.26 6.92
CA LYS A 231 -25.63 -5.31 8.37
C LYS A 231 -24.48 -4.38 8.77
N VAL A 232 -23.34 -4.46 8.07
CA VAL A 232 -22.16 -3.64 8.31
C VAL A 232 -22.47 -2.14 8.18
N LYS A 233 -23.26 -1.73 7.19
CA LYS A 233 -23.70 -0.33 7.02
C LYS A 233 -24.47 0.24 8.22
N LYS A 234 -25.03 -0.61 9.06
CA LYS A 234 -25.76 -0.21 10.29
C LYS A 234 -24.87 -0.18 11.54
N TYR A 235 -23.62 -0.62 11.45
CA TYR A 235 -22.72 -0.61 12.58
C TYR A 235 -22.38 0.83 13.00
N LYS A 236 -22.36 1.08 14.29
CA LYS A 236 -21.78 2.28 14.87
C LYS A 236 -20.31 1.98 15.19
N LEU A 237 -19.42 2.34 14.29
CA LEU A 237 -18.01 2.03 14.40
C LEU A 237 -17.27 3.16 15.09
N SER A 238 -16.50 2.83 16.12
CA SER A 238 -15.61 3.80 16.78
C SER A 238 -14.50 4.24 15.83
N GLN A 239 -14.00 5.46 16.03
CA GLN A 239 -12.84 5.95 15.30
C GLN A 239 -11.65 5.00 15.50
N PHE A 240 -10.83 4.87 14.46
CA PHE A 240 -9.61 4.09 14.54
C PHE A 240 -8.66 4.67 15.60
N LYS A 241 -8.09 3.82 16.43
CA LYS A 241 -7.09 4.28 17.41
C LYS A 241 -5.76 4.46 16.70
N SER A 242 -5.12 5.61 16.88
CA SER A 242 -3.82 5.87 16.29
C SER A 242 -2.83 4.74 16.61
N LEU A 243 -2.15 4.23 15.58
CA LEU A 243 -1.06 3.26 15.72
C LEU A 243 0.23 3.93 16.25
N TYR A 244 0.27 5.24 16.19
CA TYR A 244 1.47 6.02 16.48
C TYR A 244 1.39 6.61 17.88
N LYS A 245 2.38 6.30 18.68
CA LYS A 245 2.62 6.92 19.98
C LYS A 245 3.69 7.99 19.80
N ASP A 246 3.51 9.14 20.45
CA ASP A 246 4.54 10.19 20.50
C ASP A 246 5.58 9.86 21.61
N GLU A 247 5.96 8.59 21.71
CA GLU A 247 6.96 8.12 22.65
C GLU A 247 8.23 7.73 21.90
N LEU A 248 9.37 8.05 22.48
CA LEU A 248 10.65 7.55 21.99
C LEU A 248 10.66 6.02 22.12
N LEU A 249 11.10 5.33 21.06
CA LEU A 249 11.26 3.89 21.07
C LEU A 249 12.25 3.45 22.18
N ILE A 250 13.26 4.26 22.43
CA ILE A 250 14.26 4.09 23.48
C ILE A 250 14.20 5.34 24.35
N LYS A 251 13.73 5.20 25.61
CA LYS A 251 13.56 6.31 26.53
C LYS A 251 14.86 6.74 27.20
N ASP A 252 15.80 5.82 27.34
CA ASP A 252 17.05 6.02 28.05
C ASP A 252 18.23 6.03 27.07
N ASN A 253 19.26 6.81 27.40
CA ASN A 253 20.53 6.71 26.74
C ASN A 253 21.15 5.36 27.09
N LEU A 254 21.05 4.38 26.19
CA LEU A 254 21.64 3.07 26.41
C LEU A 254 23.17 3.22 26.42
N PRO A 255 23.85 2.79 27.49
CA PRO A 255 25.30 2.82 27.52
C PRO A 255 25.84 1.88 26.43
N GLY A 256 26.82 2.35 25.66
CA GLY A 256 27.52 1.53 24.69
C GLY A 256 28.23 0.35 25.40
N SER A 257 28.27 -0.80 24.75
CA SER A 257 29.01 -1.95 25.27
C SER A 257 30.44 -1.93 24.74
N LYS A 258 31.42 -2.25 25.59
CA LYS A 258 32.84 -2.27 25.21
C LYS A 258 33.13 -3.46 24.29
N ILE A 259 34.07 -3.25 23.35
CA ILE A 259 34.61 -4.36 22.53
C ILE A 259 35.66 -5.09 23.37
N ILE A 260 35.40 -6.36 23.64
CA ILE A 260 36.30 -7.22 24.43
C ILE A 260 37.12 -8.18 23.57
N PHE A 261 36.78 -8.34 22.31
CA PHE A 261 37.49 -9.22 21.39
C PHE A 261 37.37 -8.69 19.96
N THR A 262 38.45 -8.81 19.19
CA THR A 262 38.50 -8.47 17.76
C THR A 262 39.26 -9.54 17.01
N LYS A 263 38.70 -10.01 15.87
CA LYS A 263 39.36 -10.93 14.96
C LYS A 263 39.13 -10.49 13.51
N LYS A 264 40.16 -10.60 12.69
CA LYS A 264 40.08 -10.32 11.24
C LYS A 264 40.06 -11.64 10.47
N TYR A 265 39.25 -11.69 9.43
CA TYR A 265 39.17 -12.76 8.46
C TYR A 265 39.54 -12.21 7.06
N PRO A 266 40.88 -12.19 6.74
CA PRO A 266 41.36 -11.54 5.51
C PRO A 266 40.78 -12.14 4.23
N SER A 267 40.60 -13.48 4.18
CA SER A 267 40.09 -14.20 3.03
C SER A 267 38.70 -13.77 2.58
N ILE A 268 37.89 -13.24 3.48
CA ILE A 268 36.52 -12.78 3.20
C ILE A 268 36.33 -11.31 3.51
N ASN A 269 37.42 -10.58 3.80
CA ASN A 269 37.43 -9.17 4.16
C ASN A 269 36.44 -8.83 5.27
N THR A 270 36.43 -9.58 6.37
CA THR A 270 35.47 -9.45 7.47
C THR A 270 36.15 -9.26 8.80
N HIS A 271 35.59 -8.44 9.67
CA HIS A 271 36.03 -8.22 11.05
C HIS A 271 34.96 -8.75 12.00
N GLU A 272 35.32 -9.56 12.98
CA GLU A 272 34.48 -9.98 14.10
C GLU A 272 34.83 -9.11 15.32
N PHE A 273 33.82 -8.60 15.97
CA PHE A 273 33.92 -7.98 17.28
C PHE A 273 32.99 -8.72 18.25
N ARG A 274 33.44 -8.86 19.49
CA ARG A 274 32.56 -9.32 20.58
C ARG A 274 32.45 -8.21 21.60
N LEU A 275 31.21 -7.94 21.94
CA LEU A 275 30.88 -6.90 22.93
C LEU A 275 30.80 -7.55 24.32
N GLU A 276 31.03 -6.76 25.35
CA GLU A 276 30.97 -7.16 26.74
C GLU A 276 29.60 -7.76 27.13
N ASN A 277 28.51 -7.31 26.51
CA ASN A 277 27.16 -7.82 26.68
C ASN A 277 26.88 -9.14 25.93
N GLY A 278 27.90 -9.76 25.31
CA GLY A 278 27.83 -11.06 24.62
C GLY A 278 27.44 -10.97 23.13
N ILE A 279 27.09 -9.80 22.61
CA ILE A 279 26.74 -9.63 21.18
C ILE A 279 27.99 -9.82 20.31
N LYS A 280 27.84 -10.62 19.22
CA LYS A 280 28.85 -10.73 18.17
C LYS A 280 28.46 -9.83 17.00
N VAL A 281 29.39 -9.03 16.51
CA VAL A 281 29.21 -8.15 15.38
C VAL A 281 30.19 -8.55 14.27
N PHE A 282 29.69 -8.80 13.08
CA PHE A 282 30.51 -9.03 11.89
C PHE A 282 30.39 -7.82 10.96
N LEU A 283 31.51 -7.16 10.70
CA LEU A 283 31.58 -6.01 9.79
C LEU A 283 32.34 -6.40 8.52
N LYS A 284 31.65 -6.35 7.38
CA LYS A 284 32.23 -6.62 6.05
C LYS A 284 32.22 -5.36 5.19
N PRO A 285 33.34 -4.62 5.07
CA PRO A 285 33.44 -3.50 4.14
C PRO A 285 33.34 -4.00 2.69
N THR A 286 32.49 -3.36 1.89
CA THR A 286 32.35 -3.66 0.46
C THR A 286 32.38 -2.36 -0.35
N LYS A 287 32.64 -2.47 -1.65
CA LYS A 287 32.58 -1.35 -2.60
C LYS A 287 31.40 -1.46 -3.57
N ASN A 288 30.44 -2.36 -3.28
CA ASN A 288 29.34 -2.65 -4.19
C ASN A 288 28.36 -1.49 -4.33
N LYS A 289 28.15 -0.74 -3.25
CA LYS A 289 27.28 0.44 -3.24
C LYS A 289 27.85 1.52 -2.30
N GLU A 290 28.02 2.73 -2.82
CA GLU A 290 28.52 3.84 -2.00
C GLU A 290 27.49 4.33 -0.98
N LYS A 291 27.97 4.80 0.18
CA LYS A 291 27.15 5.44 1.22
C LYS A 291 25.94 4.64 1.70
N SER A 292 26.01 3.32 1.60
CA SER A 292 24.98 2.41 2.08
C SER A 292 25.56 1.35 3.01
N PHE A 293 24.76 0.82 3.91
CA PHE A 293 25.06 -0.36 4.69
C PHE A 293 23.81 -1.25 4.80
N ALA A 294 24.02 -2.54 4.85
CA ALA A 294 23.00 -3.50 5.24
C ALA A 294 23.23 -3.90 6.70
N PHE A 295 22.17 -3.93 7.48
CA PHE A 295 22.20 -4.38 8.88
C PHE A 295 21.24 -5.54 9.03
N GLU A 296 21.71 -6.62 9.65
CA GLU A 296 20.92 -7.79 9.99
C GLU A 296 21.23 -8.17 11.44
N ALA A 297 20.21 -8.42 12.25
CA ALA A 297 20.34 -8.77 13.68
C ALA A 297 19.36 -9.90 14.06
#